data_e1fc2a93289ea43b12d302aeb2ff33c2
#
_entry.id   e1fc2a93289ea43b12d302aeb2ff33c2
#
_cell.length_a   1.000
_cell.length_b   1.000
_cell.length_c   1.000
_cell.angle_alpha   90.00
_cell.angle_beta   90.00
_cell.angle_gamma   90.00
#
_symmetry.space_group_name_H-M   'P 1'
#
loop_
_entity.id
_entity.type
_entity.pdbx_description
1 polymer ?
#
loop_
_entity_poly.entity_id
_entity_poly.type
_entity_poly.pdbx_seq_one_letter_code
_entity_poly.pdbx_strand_id
1 'polypeptide(L)'
;MFYIEFTNDNFFKEGTITMKNDCVAEFGKHSAIIEAEQKQTRMDVIGKYKACRKSKGITQTELARRTGISQPNITRFESGKYNPSLDMMVRIATALEMSLDINLSEK
;
A
#
# COMPACT_ATOMS: atom_id res chain seq x y z
N MET A 1 -11.47 -3.73 -12.98
CA MET A 1 -10.04 -3.55 -12.80
C MET A 1 -9.78 -2.74 -11.55
N PHE A 2 -8.89 -3.22 -10.73
CA PHE A 2 -8.53 -2.51 -9.50
C PHE A 2 -7.29 -1.68 -9.75
N TYR A 3 -7.40 -0.41 -9.48
CA TYR A 3 -6.37 0.54 -9.85
C TYR A 3 -5.89 1.30 -8.63
N ILE A 4 -4.58 1.33 -8.42
CA ILE A 4 -3.96 2.07 -7.34
C ILE A 4 -3.02 3.09 -7.95
N GLU A 5 -3.22 4.34 -7.60
CA GLU A 5 -2.39 5.40 -8.10
C GLU A 5 -1.57 5.98 -6.95
N PHE A 6 -0.28 6.08 -7.17
CA PHE A 6 0.62 6.75 -6.25
C PHE A 6 1.02 8.07 -6.85
N THR A 7 0.81 9.12 -6.09
CA THR A 7 1.28 10.44 -6.50
C THR A 7 2.44 10.80 -5.59
N ASN A 8 3.54 11.17 -6.22
CA ASN A 8 4.71 11.55 -5.47
C ASN A 8 5.37 12.72 -6.17
N ASP A 9 5.13 13.89 -5.67
CA ASP A 9 5.58 15.06 -6.37
C ASP A 9 6.86 15.63 -5.82
N ASN A 10 7.08 15.58 -4.53
CA ASN A 10 8.19 16.33 -3.97
C ASN A 10 9.41 15.52 -3.66
N PHE A 11 9.24 14.23 -3.54
CA PHE A 11 10.30 13.39 -3.04
C PHE A 11 11.42 13.22 -4.04
N PHE A 12 11.08 13.02 -5.30
CA PHE A 12 12.05 12.80 -6.35
C PHE A 12 12.11 13.94 -7.34
N LYS A 13 11.73 15.10 -6.90
CA LYS A 13 11.66 16.20 -7.80
C LYS A 13 13.05 16.63 -8.24
N GLU A 14 13.35 16.41 -9.50
CA GLU A 14 14.49 17.02 -10.16
C GLU A 14 15.83 16.93 -9.47
N GLY A 15 16.25 15.76 -9.12
CA GLY A 15 17.55 15.64 -8.50
C GLY A 15 17.68 16.34 -7.19
N THR A 16 16.56 16.69 -6.60
CA THR A 16 16.57 17.25 -5.26
C THR A 16 17.04 16.25 -4.24
N ILE A 17 17.26 15.05 -4.65
CA ILE A 17 17.85 14.05 -3.79
C ILE A 17 19.34 14.26 -3.73
N THR A 18 19.78 15.44 -3.90
CA THR A 18 21.17 15.72 -3.70
C THR A 18 21.43 15.55 -2.22
N MET A 19 22.30 14.65 -1.91
CA MET A 19 22.67 14.39 -0.53
C MET A 19 23.60 15.51 -0.11
N LYS A 20 23.01 16.58 0.30
CA LYS A 20 23.77 17.68 0.83
C LYS A 20 24.09 17.47 2.27
N ASN A 21 25.07 18.17 2.76
CA ASN A 21 25.50 18.01 4.14
C ASN A 21 24.44 18.36 5.15
N ASP A 22 23.47 19.18 4.78
CA ASP A 22 22.38 19.57 5.64
C ASP A 22 21.27 18.53 5.68
N CYS A 23 21.36 17.49 4.87
CA CYS A 23 20.34 16.45 4.84
C CYS A 23 20.17 15.76 6.16
N VAL A 24 21.21 15.69 6.96
CA VAL A 24 21.14 15.03 8.25
C VAL A 24 20.18 15.78 9.18
N ALA A 25 20.21 17.10 9.14
CA ALA A 25 19.33 17.90 9.98
C ALA A 25 17.87 17.81 9.49
N GLU A 26 17.68 17.67 8.20
CA GLU A 26 16.34 17.61 7.63
C GLU A 26 15.77 16.21 7.58
N PHE A 27 16.62 15.22 7.72
CA PHE A 27 16.20 13.83 7.67
C PHE A 27 15.10 13.52 8.66
N GLY A 28 15.20 14.07 9.87
CA GLY A 28 14.18 13.86 10.90
C GLY A 28 12.82 14.40 10.49
N LYS A 29 12.79 15.56 9.84
CA LYS A 29 11.54 16.15 9.37
C LYS A 29 10.97 15.34 8.22
N HIS A 30 11.82 14.95 7.27
CA HIS A 30 11.39 14.14 6.14
C HIS A 30 10.94 12.76 6.60
N SER A 31 11.57 12.22 7.64
CA SER A 31 11.19 10.92 8.16
C SER A 31 9.76 10.94 8.68
N ALA A 32 9.36 11.98 9.39
CA ALA A 32 8.00 12.11 9.89
C ALA A 32 7.00 12.25 8.75
N ILE A 33 7.36 13.00 7.71
CA ILE A 33 6.52 13.16 6.54
C ILE A 33 6.37 11.85 5.79
N ILE A 34 7.48 11.14 5.64
CA ILE A 34 7.48 9.83 4.97
C ILE A 34 6.61 8.85 5.72
N GLU A 35 6.72 8.81 7.04
CA GLU A 35 5.92 7.90 7.84
C GLU A 35 4.43 8.21 7.71
N ALA A 36 4.07 9.49 7.69
CA ALA A 36 2.70 9.90 7.52
C ALA A 36 2.17 9.49 6.14
N GLU A 37 2.96 9.69 5.11
CA GLU A 37 2.58 9.30 3.76
C GLU A 37 2.48 7.79 3.60
N GLN A 38 3.41 7.07 4.20
CA GLN A 38 3.36 5.60 4.18
C GLN A 38 2.08 5.10 4.84
N LYS A 39 1.75 5.66 5.98
CA LYS A 39 0.54 5.27 6.69
C LYS A 39 -0.71 5.58 5.87
N GLN A 40 -0.77 6.78 5.32
CA GLN A 40 -1.93 7.19 4.54
C GLN A 40 -2.08 6.31 3.29
N THR A 41 -1.01 6.10 2.57
CA THR A 41 -1.04 5.27 1.36
C THR A 41 -1.47 3.85 1.71
N ARG A 42 -0.91 3.29 2.78
CA ARG A 42 -1.25 1.94 3.21
C ARG A 42 -2.73 1.83 3.57
N MET A 43 -3.25 2.80 4.31
CA MET A 43 -4.66 2.79 4.68
C MET A 43 -5.56 2.90 3.46
N ASP A 44 -5.20 3.75 2.51
CA ASP A 44 -5.98 3.92 1.29
C ASP A 44 -5.99 2.63 0.46
N VAL A 45 -4.83 2.04 0.27
CA VAL A 45 -4.72 0.81 -0.52
C VAL A 45 -5.49 -0.32 0.13
N ILE A 46 -5.28 -0.53 1.41
CA ILE A 46 -5.92 -1.62 2.12
C ILE A 46 -7.42 -1.40 2.20
N GLY A 47 -7.84 -0.15 2.35
CA GLY A 47 -9.26 0.18 2.33
C GLY A 47 -9.92 -0.24 1.02
N LYS A 48 -9.24 -0.06 -0.11
CA LYS A 48 -9.75 -0.47 -1.40
C LYS A 48 -9.86 -1.98 -1.52
N TYR A 49 -8.87 -2.70 -1.02
CA TYR A 49 -8.90 -4.16 -1.00
C TYR A 49 -10.08 -4.67 -0.17
N LYS A 50 -10.24 -4.10 1.00
CA LYS A 50 -11.31 -4.48 1.92
C LYS A 50 -12.69 -4.20 1.33
N ALA A 51 -12.85 -3.01 0.73
CA ALA A 51 -14.11 -2.64 0.09
C ALA A 51 -14.42 -3.58 -1.08
N CYS A 52 -13.42 -3.91 -1.87
CA CYS A 52 -13.57 -4.82 -3.00
C CYS A 52 -14.00 -6.20 -2.53
N ARG A 53 -13.35 -6.72 -1.48
CA ARG A 53 -13.70 -8.00 -0.91
C ARG A 53 -15.16 -8.02 -0.44
N LYS A 54 -15.54 -6.98 0.31
CA LYS A 54 -16.90 -6.89 0.83
C LYS A 54 -17.94 -6.76 -0.26
N SER A 55 -17.64 -5.98 -1.29
CA SER A 55 -18.59 -5.81 -2.38
C SER A 55 -18.83 -7.10 -3.14
N LYS A 56 -17.87 -8.01 -3.12
CA LYS A 56 -18.01 -9.31 -3.76
C LYS A 56 -18.59 -10.37 -2.82
N GLY A 57 -18.89 -10.01 -1.58
CA GLY A 57 -19.46 -10.94 -0.62
C GLY A 57 -18.46 -12.00 -0.15
N ILE A 58 -17.18 -11.75 -0.27
CA ILE A 58 -16.14 -12.71 0.09
C ILE A 58 -15.73 -12.46 1.55
N THR A 59 -15.80 -13.49 2.38
CA THR A 59 -15.36 -13.38 3.77
C THR A 59 -13.84 -13.46 3.85
N GLN A 60 -13.29 -13.03 4.98
CA GLN A 60 -11.86 -13.18 5.22
C GLN A 60 -11.44 -14.65 5.18
N THR A 61 -12.27 -15.53 5.68
CA THR A 61 -12.01 -16.96 5.66
C THR A 61 -11.95 -17.49 4.23
N GLU A 62 -12.87 -17.06 3.40
CA GLU A 62 -12.87 -17.47 2.00
C GLU A 62 -11.66 -16.89 1.27
N LEU A 63 -11.31 -15.66 1.54
CA LEU A 63 -10.13 -15.05 0.94
C LEU A 63 -8.86 -15.81 1.35
N ALA A 64 -8.77 -16.19 2.62
CA ALA A 64 -7.66 -16.99 3.11
C ALA A 64 -7.56 -18.31 2.33
N ARG A 65 -8.70 -18.98 2.13
CA ARG A 65 -8.75 -20.21 1.38
C ARG A 65 -8.26 -20.03 -0.06
N ARG A 66 -8.70 -18.96 -0.70
CA ARG A 66 -8.34 -18.71 -2.10
C ARG A 66 -6.88 -18.34 -2.28
N THR A 67 -6.30 -17.66 -1.30
CA THR A 67 -4.92 -17.19 -1.41
C THR A 67 -3.89 -18.16 -0.85
N GLY A 68 -4.32 -19.07 0.00
CA GLY A 68 -3.39 -19.89 0.77
C GLY A 68 -2.74 -19.15 1.91
N ILE A 69 -3.20 -17.94 2.19
CA ILE A 69 -2.73 -17.13 3.32
C ILE A 69 -3.62 -17.44 4.51
N SER A 70 -3.04 -17.56 5.70
CA SER A 70 -3.83 -17.86 6.88
C SER A 70 -4.82 -16.72 7.19
N GLN A 71 -5.96 -17.07 7.76
CA GLN A 71 -6.97 -16.06 8.07
C GLN A 71 -6.46 -14.98 9.04
N PRO A 72 -5.68 -15.32 10.07
CA PRO A 72 -5.07 -14.28 10.89
C PRO A 72 -4.18 -13.31 10.11
N ASN A 73 -3.48 -13.79 9.09
CA ASN A 73 -2.66 -12.93 8.26
C ASN A 73 -3.51 -12.04 7.35
N ILE A 74 -4.64 -12.54 6.87
CA ILE A 74 -5.59 -11.71 6.13
C ILE A 74 -6.13 -10.60 7.04
N THR A 75 -6.49 -10.95 8.27
CA THR A 75 -6.95 -9.97 9.25
C THR A 75 -5.89 -8.91 9.51
N ARG A 76 -4.64 -9.33 9.65
CA ARG A 76 -3.52 -8.42 9.86
C ARG A 76 -3.34 -7.51 8.66
N PHE A 77 -3.44 -8.06 7.46
CA PHE A 77 -3.35 -7.26 6.23
C PHE A 77 -4.43 -6.17 6.22
N GLU A 78 -5.66 -6.54 6.53
CA GLU A 78 -6.78 -5.60 6.48
C GLU A 78 -6.79 -4.60 7.63
N SER A 79 -5.96 -4.81 8.65
CA SER A 79 -5.91 -3.89 9.78
C SER A 79 -5.22 -2.57 9.44
N GLY A 80 -4.42 -2.55 8.39
CA GLY A 80 -3.65 -1.37 8.02
C GLY A 80 -2.41 -1.13 8.86
N LYS A 81 -2.15 -1.98 9.84
CA LYS A 81 -0.98 -1.85 10.72
C LYS A 81 0.22 -2.63 10.23
N TYR A 82 0.00 -3.45 9.24
CA TYR A 82 0.98 -4.35 8.71
C TYR A 82 1.47 -3.81 7.35
N ASN A 83 2.74 -4.02 7.07
CA ASN A 83 3.35 -3.56 5.83
C ASN A 83 3.39 -4.74 4.84
N PRO A 84 2.39 -4.87 3.98
CA PRO A 84 2.30 -6.03 3.10
C PRO A 84 3.35 -5.96 1.99
N SER A 85 3.80 -7.12 1.55
CA SER A 85 4.67 -7.18 0.39
C SER A 85 3.85 -6.97 -0.87
N LEU A 86 4.54 -6.55 -1.93
CA LEU A 86 3.90 -6.42 -3.23
C LEU A 86 3.35 -7.76 -3.71
N ASP A 87 4.11 -8.83 -3.48
CA ASP A 87 3.68 -10.17 -3.88
C ASP A 87 2.38 -10.57 -3.19
N MET A 88 2.27 -10.27 -1.91
CA MET A 88 1.05 -10.55 -1.17
C MET A 88 -0.12 -9.74 -1.73
N MET A 89 0.13 -8.49 -2.06
CA MET A 89 -0.90 -7.62 -2.62
C MET A 89 -1.41 -8.16 -3.96
N VAL A 90 -0.51 -8.62 -4.81
CA VAL A 90 -0.89 -9.20 -6.09
C VAL A 90 -1.68 -10.49 -5.88
N ARG A 91 -1.23 -11.33 -4.94
CA ARG A 91 -1.92 -12.59 -4.65
C ARG A 91 -3.35 -12.34 -4.19
N ILE A 92 -3.55 -11.38 -3.30
CA ILE A 92 -4.88 -11.07 -2.79
C ILE A 92 -5.74 -10.47 -3.90
N ALA A 93 -5.18 -9.57 -4.71
CA ALA A 93 -5.92 -8.98 -5.82
C ALA A 93 -6.40 -10.06 -6.79
N THR A 94 -5.51 -10.98 -7.13
CA THR A 94 -5.86 -12.09 -8.04
C THR A 94 -6.98 -12.95 -7.45
N ALA A 95 -6.92 -13.23 -6.16
CA ALA A 95 -7.96 -14.02 -5.49
C ALA A 95 -9.31 -13.29 -5.48
N LEU A 96 -9.29 -11.97 -5.57
CA LEU A 96 -10.50 -11.16 -5.69
C LEU A 96 -10.91 -10.96 -7.14
N GLU A 97 -10.25 -11.63 -8.06
CA GLU A 97 -10.47 -11.50 -9.50
C GLU A 97 -10.25 -10.08 -9.98
N MET A 98 -9.26 -9.42 -9.39
CA MET A 98 -8.89 -8.06 -9.69
C MET A 98 -7.45 -8.00 -10.16
N SER A 99 -7.14 -6.95 -10.90
CA SER A 99 -5.79 -6.69 -11.37
C SER A 99 -5.22 -5.53 -10.57
N LEU A 100 -4.00 -5.67 -10.10
CA LEU A 100 -3.33 -4.61 -9.37
C LEU A 100 -2.45 -3.82 -10.33
N ASP A 101 -2.81 -2.57 -10.53
CA ASP A 101 -2.00 -1.64 -11.32
C ASP A 101 -1.51 -0.52 -10.41
N ILE A 102 -0.25 -0.18 -10.55
CA ILE A 102 0.38 0.84 -9.74
C ILE A 102 0.92 1.93 -10.66
N ASN A 103 0.48 3.15 -10.41
CA ASN A 103 0.97 4.30 -11.14
C ASN A 103 1.68 5.26 -10.22
N LEU A 104 2.79 5.78 -10.71
CA LEU A 104 3.49 6.86 -10.06
C LEU A 104 3.28 8.12 -10.88
N SER A 105 2.87 9.18 -10.21
CA SER A 105 2.69 10.46 -10.87
C SER A 105 3.33 11.54 -10.03
N GLU A 106 3.70 12.62 -10.67
CA GLU A 106 4.22 13.78 -9.95
C GLU A 106 3.05 14.47 -9.25
N LYS A 107 3.33 14.94 -8.07
CA LYS A 107 2.29 15.61 -7.29
C LYS A 107 1.90 16.94 -7.87
#